data_55ff522da6c999d0bf61d30ae3398d08
#
_entry.id   55ff522da6c999d0bf61d30ae3398d08
#
_cell.length_a   1.000
_cell.length_b   1.000
_cell.length_c   1.000
_cell.angle_alpha   90.00
_cell.angle_beta   90.00
_cell.angle_gamma   90.00
#
_symmetry.space_group_name_H-M   'P 1'
#
loop_
_entity.id
_entity.type
_entity.pdbx_description
1 polymer ?
#
loop_
_entity_poly.entity_id
_entity_poly.type
_entity_poly.pdbx_seq_one_letter_code
_entity_poly.pdbx_strand_id
1 'polypeptide(L)'
;MTVNVKKNRFIIASAFAGFFCFQHLAMANDYSTPLVGIDTKDKLDFYIGEGIFQKFWVPSPSSTTASDGLGPLFNARSCNSCHVNNGRGHAPEANIKGASVPSFMVRLGKQDKNAHRASHFIYPNIGDKIYGHQFQGQSSPGILPEGDYRLSYSTHLETLADGTEVKLRKPNLHWTKLNYGDFDDDTGFTMLVSPALVGMGLLDNITNTSIMANADPDDRNNDGISGRVNWIYQDKQKVIGRFGYKASVANIRAQNQSAFNTDLGLSTPLNPAPSGDCSLLQRDCLASPNGNSAHLDHLEVDQQQARLVDLFVLLSSPPAMRNLTHNHFLAGKRFFDEGGCARCHTPKMQTGNDSNFTVLNNRTFYPFTDMLLHDMGPELASGFPSASASPREWRTAPLWGIGLSEKVSGRVGFLHDGRARTIEEAILWHGGEAKPSQAYYKKLNKQQRNKLIYFLESL
;
A
#
# COMPACT_ATOMS: atom_id res chain seq x y z
N MET A 1 -49.63 -37.21 -72.25
CA MET A 1 -49.73 -36.29 -71.12
C MET A 1 -48.55 -36.53 -70.19
N THR A 2 -47.48 -35.76 -70.33
CA THR A 2 -46.22 -35.91 -69.59
C THR A 2 -46.17 -34.73 -68.60
N VAL A 3 -46.19 -35.03 -67.31
CA VAL A 3 -46.09 -34.07 -66.21
C VAL A 3 -44.62 -33.95 -65.80
N ASN A 4 -44.10 -32.78 -65.97
CA ASN A 4 -42.71 -32.41 -65.59
C ASN A 4 -42.71 -32.02 -64.11
N VAL A 5 -41.96 -32.75 -63.26
CA VAL A 5 -41.71 -32.43 -61.85
C VAL A 5 -40.38 -31.71 -61.71
N LYS A 6 -40.43 -30.42 -61.42
CA LYS A 6 -39.23 -29.64 -61.07
C LYS A 6 -38.78 -30.00 -59.63
N LYS A 7 -37.49 -30.46 -59.52
CA LYS A 7 -36.84 -30.62 -58.24
C LYS A 7 -36.38 -29.29 -57.68
N ASN A 8 -37.01 -28.77 -56.61
CA ASN A 8 -36.48 -27.65 -55.82
C ASN A 8 -35.40 -28.18 -54.86
N ARG A 9 -34.20 -27.70 -55.04
CA ARG A 9 -33.09 -27.88 -54.06
C ARG A 9 -33.29 -26.81 -52.97
N PHE A 10 -33.62 -27.23 -51.75
CA PHE A 10 -33.51 -26.44 -50.54
C PHE A 10 -32.04 -26.39 -50.12
N ILE A 11 -31.45 -25.16 -50.15
CA ILE A 11 -30.18 -24.85 -49.54
C ILE A 11 -30.47 -24.52 -48.08
N ILE A 12 -30.06 -25.41 -47.17
CA ILE A 12 -30.09 -25.14 -45.74
C ILE A 12 -28.86 -24.31 -45.41
N ALA A 13 -29.04 -23.00 -45.23
CA ALA A 13 -28.05 -22.13 -44.67
C ALA A 13 -28.00 -22.32 -43.17
N SER A 14 -26.97 -23.02 -42.67
CA SER A 14 -26.70 -23.13 -41.24
C SER A 14 -26.18 -21.78 -40.72
N ALA A 15 -27.06 -21.02 -40.07
CA ALA A 15 -26.69 -19.85 -39.33
C ALA A 15 -25.95 -20.27 -38.05
N PHE A 16 -24.63 -20.19 -38.03
CA PHE A 16 -23.84 -20.22 -36.82
C PHE A 16 -24.13 -18.93 -36.04
N ALA A 17 -25.05 -18.97 -35.12
CA ALA A 17 -25.22 -17.94 -34.11
C ALA A 17 -24.07 -18.07 -33.13
N GLY A 18 -22.99 -17.33 -33.38
CA GLY A 18 -21.93 -17.11 -32.41
C GLY A 18 -22.50 -16.39 -31.19
N PHE A 19 -22.68 -17.11 -30.09
CA PHE A 19 -22.94 -16.55 -28.79
C PHE A 19 -21.69 -15.76 -28.35
N PHE A 20 -21.63 -14.49 -28.74
CA PHE A 20 -20.73 -13.53 -28.09
C PHE A 20 -21.27 -13.33 -26.68
N CYS A 21 -20.73 -14.10 -25.73
CA CYS A 21 -20.89 -13.84 -24.32
C CYS A 21 -20.20 -12.50 -24.04
N PHE A 22 -20.97 -11.39 -24.14
CA PHE A 22 -20.55 -10.12 -23.58
C PHE A 22 -20.46 -10.34 -22.07
N GLN A 23 -19.27 -10.74 -21.59
CA GLN A 23 -18.93 -10.52 -20.21
C GLN A 23 -19.01 -9.00 -20.00
N HIS A 24 -20.12 -8.54 -19.44
CA HIS A 24 -20.16 -7.26 -18.78
C HIS A 24 -19.11 -7.34 -17.68
N LEU A 25 -17.90 -6.86 -17.95
CA LEU A 25 -16.98 -6.42 -16.94
C LEU A 25 -17.74 -5.30 -16.20
N ALA A 26 -18.48 -5.69 -15.16
CA ALA A 26 -18.83 -4.76 -14.13
C ALA A 26 -17.48 -4.18 -13.69
N MET A 27 -17.23 -2.91 -14.03
CA MET A 27 -16.07 -2.21 -13.51
C MET A 27 -16.32 -2.12 -12.02
N ALA A 28 -15.72 -3.06 -11.28
CA ALA A 28 -15.82 -3.09 -9.84
C ALA A 28 -15.38 -1.70 -9.34
N ASN A 29 -16.22 -1.07 -8.53
CA ASN A 29 -15.86 0.19 -7.87
C ASN A 29 -14.95 -0.05 -6.66
N ASP A 30 -14.42 -1.28 -6.53
CA ASP A 30 -13.52 -1.72 -5.47
C ASP A 30 -12.42 -2.62 -6.05
N TYR A 31 -11.43 -2.88 -5.23
CA TYR A 31 -10.34 -3.79 -5.52
C TYR A 31 -10.49 -5.15 -4.80
N SER A 32 -11.70 -5.48 -4.33
CA SER A 32 -12.02 -6.72 -3.61
C SER A 32 -12.38 -7.89 -4.54
N THR A 33 -11.83 -7.93 -5.73
CA THR A 33 -12.04 -9.03 -6.67
C THR A 33 -10.97 -10.11 -6.48
N PRO A 34 -11.34 -11.38 -6.24
CA PRO A 34 -10.35 -12.44 -6.09
C PRO A 34 -9.64 -12.77 -7.39
N LEU A 35 -8.41 -13.29 -7.31
CA LEU A 35 -7.66 -13.81 -8.45
C LEU A 35 -8.46 -14.86 -9.22
N VAL A 36 -8.39 -14.81 -10.54
CA VAL A 36 -9.04 -15.80 -11.40
C VAL A 36 -8.36 -17.16 -11.26
N GLY A 37 -9.17 -18.19 -11.01
CA GLY A 37 -8.70 -19.59 -10.90
C GLY A 37 -8.44 -20.04 -9.46
N ILE A 38 -8.85 -19.27 -8.43
CA ILE A 38 -8.88 -19.76 -7.05
C ILE A 38 -9.94 -20.86 -6.92
N ASP A 39 -9.70 -21.85 -6.05
CA ASP A 39 -10.67 -22.90 -5.80
C ASP A 39 -11.88 -22.43 -4.99
N THR A 40 -12.91 -23.27 -4.89
CA THR A 40 -14.17 -22.91 -4.21
C THR A 40 -13.98 -22.65 -2.72
N LYS A 41 -13.09 -23.41 -2.07
CA LYS A 41 -12.79 -23.24 -0.64
C LYS A 41 -12.09 -21.92 -0.39
N ASP A 42 -11.02 -21.63 -1.13
CA ASP A 42 -10.27 -20.39 -1.01
C ASP A 42 -11.13 -19.18 -1.37
N LYS A 43 -12.09 -19.33 -2.30
CA LYS A 43 -13.05 -18.27 -2.62
C LYS A 43 -14.01 -17.98 -1.47
N LEU A 44 -14.48 -19.01 -0.75
CA LEU A 44 -15.30 -18.82 0.44
C LEU A 44 -14.48 -18.15 1.55
N ASP A 45 -13.29 -18.66 1.84
CA ASP A 45 -12.37 -18.10 2.83
C ASP A 45 -12.01 -16.64 2.51
N PHE A 46 -11.87 -16.30 1.22
CA PHE A 46 -11.64 -14.91 0.73
C PHE A 46 -12.75 -13.97 1.18
N TYR A 47 -14.02 -14.31 0.96
CA TYR A 47 -15.13 -13.45 1.35
C TYR A 47 -15.35 -13.40 2.86
N ILE A 48 -15.03 -14.47 3.60
CA ILE A 48 -15.03 -14.43 5.06
C ILE A 48 -13.92 -13.47 5.55
N GLY A 49 -12.73 -13.55 4.95
CA GLY A 49 -11.62 -12.65 5.24
C GLY A 49 -11.95 -11.18 4.93
N GLU A 50 -12.65 -10.92 3.82
CA GLU A 50 -13.19 -9.59 3.50
C GLU A 50 -14.13 -9.08 4.59
N GLY A 51 -15.04 -9.94 5.08
CA GLY A 51 -15.94 -9.58 6.17
C GLY A 51 -15.20 -9.20 7.45
N ILE A 52 -14.09 -9.88 7.78
CA ILE A 52 -13.24 -9.53 8.94
C ILE A 52 -12.47 -8.21 8.66
N PHE A 53 -11.98 -8.01 7.45
CA PHE A 53 -11.29 -6.79 7.05
C PHE A 53 -12.19 -5.54 7.13
N GLN A 54 -13.47 -5.69 6.82
CA GLN A 54 -14.47 -4.63 6.89
C GLN A 54 -15.09 -4.46 8.27
N LYS A 55 -14.97 -5.45 9.16
CA LYS A 55 -15.57 -5.46 10.49
C LYS A 55 -15.12 -4.25 11.31
N PHE A 56 -16.10 -3.55 11.93
CA PHE A 56 -15.82 -2.51 12.93
C PHE A 56 -15.57 -3.14 14.29
N TRP A 57 -14.40 -2.91 14.84
CA TRP A 57 -14.04 -3.28 16.19
C TRP A 57 -14.57 -2.25 17.19
N VAL A 58 -14.92 -2.70 18.39
CA VAL A 58 -15.42 -1.86 19.48
C VAL A 58 -14.60 -2.10 20.75
N PRO A 59 -14.51 -1.10 21.66
CA PRO A 59 -13.80 -1.28 22.93
C PRO A 59 -14.40 -2.40 23.77
N SER A 60 -13.55 -3.11 24.51
CA SER A 60 -13.96 -4.10 25.51
C SER A 60 -14.24 -3.43 26.87
N PRO A 61 -15.18 -3.97 27.71
CA PRO A 61 -16.07 -5.08 27.40
C PRO A 61 -17.28 -4.65 26.55
N SER A 62 -17.70 -5.50 25.63
CA SER A 62 -18.88 -5.27 24.81
C SER A 62 -19.77 -6.51 24.77
N SER A 63 -21.08 -6.32 24.56
CA SER A 63 -22.02 -7.43 24.30
C SER A 63 -21.72 -8.18 23.00
N THR A 64 -20.98 -7.58 22.07
CA THR A 64 -20.53 -8.19 20.82
C THR A 64 -19.12 -8.75 20.95
N THR A 65 -18.94 -9.80 21.74
CA THR A 65 -17.62 -10.40 22.05
C THR A 65 -16.82 -10.84 20.83
N ALA A 66 -17.49 -11.09 19.69
CA ALA A 66 -16.82 -11.40 18.42
C ALA A 66 -16.16 -10.18 17.73
N SER A 67 -16.39 -8.98 18.25
CA SER A 67 -15.90 -7.72 17.65
C SER A 67 -15.38 -6.74 18.69
N ASP A 68 -15.31 -7.11 19.96
CA ASP A 68 -14.72 -6.27 20.99
C ASP A 68 -13.19 -6.41 21.03
N GLY A 69 -12.54 -5.63 21.89
CA GLY A 69 -11.10 -5.63 22.01
C GLY A 69 -10.39 -4.54 21.22
N LEU A 70 -11.14 -3.63 20.55
CA LEU A 70 -10.50 -2.43 20.00
C LEU A 70 -9.59 -1.81 21.06
N GLY A 71 -8.34 -1.61 20.73
CA GLY A 71 -7.32 -1.20 21.67
C GLY A 71 -7.64 0.11 22.39
N PRO A 72 -6.99 0.36 23.53
CA PRO A 72 -7.21 1.59 24.27
C PRO A 72 -6.82 2.84 23.48
N LEU A 73 -5.76 2.74 22.69
CA LEU A 73 -5.31 3.75 21.73
C LEU A 73 -5.31 3.13 20.33
N PHE A 74 -5.79 3.89 19.33
CA PHE A 74 -5.92 3.40 17.96
C PHE A 74 -6.00 4.55 16.93
N ASN A 75 -5.79 4.23 15.66
CA ASN A 75 -5.98 5.16 14.53
C ASN A 75 -7.28 4.88 13.77
N ALA A 76 -7.70 3.62 13.72
CA ALA A 76 -8.87 3.19 12.98
C ALA A 76 -9.63 2.09 13.72
N ARG A 77 -10.87 1.82 13.28
CA ARG A 77 -11.73 0.78 13.86
C ARG A 77 -11.95 -0.40 12.92
N SER A 78 -11.41 -0.35 11.70
CA SER A 78 -11.42 -1.44 10.71
C SER A 78 -10.30 -1.20 9.69
N CYS A 79 -9.84 -2.26 9.03
CA CYS A 79 -8.87 -2.13 7.94
C CYS A 79 -9.46 -1.30 6.79
N ASN A 80 -10.75 -1.50 6.47
CA ASN A 80 -11.45 -0.76 5.42
C ASN A 80 -11.57 0.74 5.72
N SER A 81 -11.47 1.19 6.98
CA SER A 81 -11.48 2.63 7.32
C SER A 81 -10.28 3.37 6.73
N CYS A 82 -9.14 2.68 6.59
CA CYS A 82 -7.91 3.22 5.99
C CYS A 82 -7.78 2.83 4.52
N HIS A 83 -8.19 1.62 4.15
CA HIS A 83 -8.09 1.04 2.81
C HIS A 83 -9.47 0.91 2.17
N VAL A 84 -10.17 2.02 1.99
CA VAL A 84 -11.54 2.04 1.43
C VAL A 84 -11.59 1.26 0.12
N ASN A 85 -12.40 0.19 0.06
CA ASN A 85 -12.53 -0.72 -1.07
C ASN A 85 -11.16 -1.32 -1.53
N ASN A 86 -10.26 -1.64 -0.60
CA ASN A 86 -8.86 -2.03 -0.83
C ASN A 86 -8.02 -0.96 -1.55
N GLY A 87 -8.53 0.23 -1.66
CA GLY A 87 -7.90 1.34 -2.35
C GLY A 87 -6.91 2.12 -1.48
N ARG A 88 -6.47 3.24 -2.02
CA ARG A 88 -5.47 4.13 -1.45
C ARG A 88 -6.11 5.23 -0.61
N GLY A 89 -5.46 5.62 0.48
CA GLY A 89 -5.85 6.75 1.33
C GLY A 89 -5.43 8.12 0.79
N HIS A 90 -5.68 9.13 1.59
CA HIS A 90 -5.32 10.53 1.29
C HIS A 90 -4.85 11.27 2.55
N ALA A 91 -4.10 12.36 2.37
CA ALA A 91 -3.73 13.25 3.46
C ALA A 91 -4.89 14.17 3.87
N PRO A 92 -4.96 14.61 5.14
CA PRO A 92 -5.90 15.63 5.59
C PRO A 92 -5.78 16.92 4.79
N GLU A 93 -6.89 17.60 4.55
CA GLU A 93 -6.86 18.99 4.07
C GLU A 93 -6.26 19.93 5.13
N ALA A 94 -5.83 21.11 4.70
CA ALA A 94 -5.22 22.09 5.60
C ALA A 94 -6.14 22.41 6.79
N ASN A 95 -5.55 22.44 7.98
CA ASN A 95 -6.22 22.74 9.26
C ASN A 95 -7.32 21.76 9.69
N ILE A 96 -7.51 20.65 9.00
CA ILE A 96 -8.37 19.55 9.47
C ILE A 96 -7.62 18.78 10.56
N LYS A 97 -8.36 18.33 11.58
CA LYS A 97 -7.84 17.45 12.63
C LYS A 97 -7.29 16.16 12.01
N GLY A 98 -6.00 15.87 12.24
CA GLY A 98 -5.32 14.74 11.60
C GLY A 98 -5.96 13.40 11.90
N ALA A 99 -6.30 13.16 13.16
CA ALA A 99 -6.96 11.92 13.61
C ALA A 99 -8.38 11.70 13.02
N SER A 100 -8.98 12.69 12.34
CA SER A 100 -10.26 12.52 11.65
C SER A 100 -10.14 11.87 10.26
N VAL A 101 -8.91 11.63 9.79
CA VAL A 101 -8.62 10.96 8.51
C VAL A 101 -7.89 9.65 8.79
N PRO A 102 -8.59 8.53 8.99
CA PRO A 102 -7.99 7.26 9.39
C PRO A 102 -6.92 6.75 8.42
N SER A 103 -7.06 7.06 7.13
CA SER A 103 -6.11 6.65 6.09
C SER A 103 -4.78 7.44 6.09
N PHE A 104 -4.59 8.35 7.05
CA PHE A 104 -3.36 9.11 7.25
C PHE A 104 -2.84 8.89 8.67
N MET A 105 -1.59 8.55 8.79
CA MET A 105 -0.93 8.25 10.05
C MET A 105 0.42 8.94 10.18
N VAL A 106 0.86 9.18 11.42
CA VAL A 106 2.20 9.70 11.72
C VAL A 106 2.98 8.62 12.44
N ARG A 107 4.00 8.08 11.77
CA ARG A 107 4.95 7.14 12.36
C ARG A 107 6.04 7.90 13.12
N LEU A 108 6.48 7.29 14.22
CA LEU A 108 7.48 7.80 15.12
C LEU A 108 8.71 6.88 15.11
N GLY A 109 9.88 7.44 15.22
CA GLY A 109 11.09 6.65 15.32
C GLY A 109 12.31 7.48 15.67
N LYS A 110 13.31 6.82 16.28
CA LYS A 110 14.56 7.47 16.61
C LYS A 110 15.39 7.75 15.36
N GLN A 111 16.04 8.91 15.35
CA GLN A 111 16.92 9.33 14.24
C GLN A 111 18.27 8.58 14.27
N ASP A 112 18.55 7.80 15.31
CA ASP A 112 19.79 7.05 15.46
C ASP A 112 19.97 6.03 14.31
N LYS A 113 21.10 6.14 13.62
CA LYS A 113 21.49 5.24 12.53
C LYS A 113 21.71 3.79 12.98
N ASN A 114 21.95 3.55 14.29
CA ASN A 114 22.12 2.22 14.86
C ASN A 114 20.81 1.60 15.38
N ALA A 115 19.72 2.32 15.35
CA ALA A 115 18.39 1.87 15.81
C ALA A 115 17.95 0.55 15.16
N HIS A 116 18.36 0.31 13.91
CA HIS A 116 18.07 -0.93 13.19
C HIS A 116 18.67 -2.21 13.83
N ARG A 117 19.72 -2.09 14.66
CA ARG A 117 20.36 -3.23 15.34
C ARG A 117 19.59 -3.69 16.57
N ALA A 118 18.75 -2.83 17.13
CA ALA A 118 17.98 -3.09 18.33
C ALA A 118 16.52 -3.52 18.04
N SER A 119 16.05 -3.42 16.78
CA SER A 119 14.68 -3.74 16.43
C SER A 119 14.42 -5.23 16.50
N HIS A 120 13.59 -5.64 17.45
CA HIS A 120 13.07 -6.99 17.56
C HIS A 120 11.72 -7.07 16.84
N PHE A 121 11.65 -7.83 15.75
CA PHE A 121 10.49 -8.52 15.18
C PHE A 121 9.36 -7.73 14.56
N ILE A 122 8.78 -6.69 15.17
CA ILE A 122 7.58 -6.01 14.69
C ILE A 122 7.93 -4.66 14.08
N TYR A 123 8.82 -3.94 14.74
CA TYR A 123 9.18 -2.59 14.38
C TYR A 123 10.62 -2.52 13.86
N PRO A 124 10.83 -2.05 12.64
CA PRO A 124 12.16 -1.94 12.03
C PRO A 124 12.97 -0.73 12.55
N ASN A 125 12.51 -0.09 13.61
CA ASN A 125 13.10 1.08 14.26
C ASN A 125 12.77 1.11 15.75
N ILE A 126 13.44 1.96 16.52
CA ILE A 126 13.11 2.24 17.92
C ILE A 126 12.07 3.37 17.93
N GLY A 127 10.98 3.18 18.67
CA GLY A 127 9.93 4.17 18.85
C GLY A 127 10.31 5.29 19.83
N ASP A 128 9.42 6.26 19.98
CA ASP A 128 9.46 7.22 21.07
C ASP A 128 9.15 6.52 22.42
N LYS A 129 9.79 6.93 23.51
CA LYS A 129 9.62 6.24 24.81
C LYS A 129 8.23 6.39 25.39
N ILE A 130 7.50 7.47 25.03
CA ILE A 130 6.13 7.75 25.52
C ILE A 130 5.11 7.26 24.49
N TYR A 131 5.29 7.61 23.23
CA TYR A 131 4.31 7.48 22.16
C TYR A 131 4.51 6.27 21.26
N GLY A 132 5.50 5.40 21.55
CA GLY A 132 5.74 4.20 20.75
C GLY A 132 6.18 4.51 19.31
N HIS A 133 5.66 3.74 18.35
CA HIS A 133 6.07 3.77 16.94
C HIS A 133 5.09 4.51 16.04
N GLN A 134 3.87 4.79 16.54
CA GLN A 134 2.83 5.46 15.77
C GLN A 134 1.94 6.31 16.67
N PHE A 135 1.74 7.57 16.29
CA PHE A 135 0.88 8.47 17.06
C PHE A 135 -0.58 8.08 16.93
N GLN A 136 -1.24 7.87 18.08
CA GLN A 136 -2.62 7.40 18.21
C GLN A 136 -3.55 8.55 18.57
N GLY A 137 -4.22 9.12 17.57
CA GLY A 137 -5.11 10.27 17.76
C GLY A 137 -6.51 9.93 18.26
N GLN A 138 -6.82 8.64 18.45
CA GLN A 138 -8.11 8.15 18.95
C GLN A 138 -7.91 7.22 20.14
N SER A 139 -8.94 7.12 21.02
CA SER A 139 -8.89 6.27 22.21
C SER A 139 -10.25 5.69 22.56
N SER A 140 -10.23 4.61 23.35
CA SER A 140 -11.39 4.02 23.97
C SER A 140 -11.95 4.91 25.10
N PRO A 141 -13.24 4.80 25.47
CA PRO A 141 -13.83 5.58 26.54
C PRO A 141 -13.03 5.48 27.85
N GLY A 142 -12.78 6.61 28.49
CA GLY A 142 -12.02 6.70 29.73
C GLY A 142 -10.50 6.83 29.57
N ILE A 143 -9.98 6.64 28.37
CA ILE A 143 -8.55 6.81 28.04
C ILE A 143 -8.37 8.10 27.24
N LEU A 144 -7.34 8.88 27.56
CA LEU A 144 -6.98 10.05 26.74
C LEU A 144 -6.31 9.59 25.46
N PRO A 145 -6.69 10.12 24.27
CA PRO A 145 -5.89 9.93 23.07
C PRO A 145 -4.51 10.54 23.28
N GLU A 146 -3.52 10.12 22.51
CA GLU A 146 -2.17 10.66 22.63
C GLU A 146 -2.10 12.17 22.41
N GLY A 147 -3.00 12.69 21.59
CA GLY A 147 -3.12 14.11 21.34
C GLY A 147 -3.80 14.42 20.01
N ASP A 148 -3.40 15.53 19.40
CA ASP A 148 -3.91 15.94 18.09
C ASP A 148 -2.86 16.68 17.29
N TYR A 149 -3.01 16.67 15.96
CA TYR A 149 -2.16 17.38 15.02
C TYR A 149 -2.98 17.94 13.86
N ARG A 150 -2.40 18.88 13.15
CA ARG A 150 -2.96 19.45 11.91
C ARG A 150 -1.86 19.57 10.86
N LEU A 151 -2.26 19.59 9.59
CA LEU A 151 -1.36 19.90 8.50
C LEU A 151 -1.57 21.34 7.99
N SER A 152 -0.49 21.99 7.66
CA SER A 152 -0.49 23.10 6.70
C SER A 152 0.29 22.67 5.45
N TYR A 153 0.13 23.41 4.37
CA TYR A 153 0.82 23.11 3.12
C TYR A 153 1.56 24.36 2.62
N SER A 154 2.86 24.23 2.43
CA SER A 154 3.64 25.20 1.67
C SER A 154 3.56 24.89 0.18
N THR A 155 3.52 25.94 -0.65
CA THR A 155 3.46 25.80 -2.10
C THR A 155 4.87 25.89 -2.68
N HIS A 156 5.21 24.94 -3.55
CA HIS A 156 6.38 24.96 -4.39
C HIS A 156 5.95 25.05 -5.85
N LEU A 157 6.48 26.03 -6.58
CA LEU A 157 6.14 26.26 -7.99
C LEU A 157 7.16 25.60 -8.90
N GLU A 158 6.71 24.70 -9.75
CA GLU A 158 7.51 24.06 -10.78
C GLU A 158 7.13 24.62 -12.16
N THR A 159 8.12 25.11 -12.91
CA THR A 159 7.93 25.60 -14.28
C THR A 159 8.44 24.56 -15.27
N LEU A 160 7.60 24.16 -16.21
CA LEU A 160 7.91 23.21 -17.25
C LEU A 160 8.51 23.94 -18.46
N ALA A 161 9.16 23.19 -19.39
CA ALA A 161 9.87 23.78 -20.52
C ALA A 161 8.98 24.57 -21.50
N ASP A 162 7.68 24.26 -21.55
CA ASP A 162 6.69 25.00 -22.34
C ASP A 162 6.06 26.20 -21.61
N GLY A 163 6.59 26.59 -20.44
CA GLY A 163 6.07 27.67 -19.62
C GLY A 163 4.89 27.31 -18.74
N THR A 164 4.41 26.05 -18.75
CA THR A 164 3.35 25.61 -17.84
C THR A 164 3.84 25.65 -16.39
N GLU A 165 3.08 26.28 -15.51
CA GLU A 165 3.34 26.30 -14.08
C GLU A 165 2.49 25.27 -13.34
N VAL A 166 3.13 24.44 -12.50
CA VAL A 166 2.46 23.44 -11.66
C VAL A 166 2.73 23.78 -10.19
N LYS A 167 1.65 23.95 -9.42
CA LYS A 167 1.73 24.24 -7.98
C LYS A 167 1.76 22.92 -7.21
N LEU A 168 2.92 22.58 -6.69
CA LEU A 168 3.12 21.45 -5.80
C LEU A 168 2.86 21.86 -4.35
N ARG A 169 2.38 20.94 -3.51
CA ARG A 169 2.20 21.18 -2.08
C ARG A 169 3.10 20.29 -1.24
N LYS A 170 3.76 20.86 -0.22
CA LYS A 170 4.54 20.13 0.78
C LYS A 170 3.82 20.18 2.12
N PRO A 171 3.50 19.05 2.75
CA PRO A 171 2.84 19.04 4.05
C PRO A 171 3.81 19.45 5.15
N ASN A 172 3.31 20.24 6.10
CA ASN A 172 3.99 20.60 7.34
C ASN A 172 3.12 20.14 8.50
N LEU A 173 3.67 19.31 9.38
CA LEU A 173 3.01 18.75 10.54
C LEU A 173 3.08 19.75 11.72
N HIS A 174 1.95 20.00 12.37
CA HIS A 174 1.83 20.85 13.54
C HIS A 174 1.11 20.09 14.66
N TRP A 175 1.83 19.80 15.74
CA TRP A 175 1.23 19.25 16.96
C TRP A 175 0.40 20.34 17.62
N THR A 176 -0.86 20.02 17.91
CA THR A 176 -1.78 20.97 18.57
C THR A 176 -2.03 20.61 20.03
N LYS A 177 -1.80 19.35 20.38
CA LYS A 177 -1.92 18.84 21.74
C LYS A 177 -1.12 17.55 21.90
N LEU A 178 -0.43 17.40 23.03
CA LEU A 178 0.19 16.16 23.50
C LEU A 178 -0.35 15.89 24.92
N ASN A 179 -0.89 14.69 25.17
CA ASN A 179 -1.56 14.39 26.44
C ASN A 179 -0.67 13.61 27.42
N TYR A 180 0.47 13.10 27.00
CA TYR A 180 1.36 12.28 27.82
C TYR A 180 2.75 12.90 28.05
N GLY A 181 2.96 14.15 27.65
CA GLY A 181 4.22 14.87 27.74
C GLY A 181 4.86 15.12 26.37
N ASP A 182 6.10 15.63 26.39
CA ASP A 182 6.84 15.96 25.17
C ASP A 182 7.49 14.70 24.58
N PHE A 183 7.69 14.70 23.26
CA PHE A 183 8.51 13.69 22.58
C PHE A 183 9.96 13.76 23.05
N ASP A 184 10.68 12.65 22.91
CA ASP A 184 12.13 12.69 23.06
C ASP A 184 12.77 13.59 21.99
N ASP A 185 13.87 14.26 22.31
CA ASP A 185 14.57 15.24 21.44
C ASP A 185 15.01 14.64 20.10
N ASP A 186 15.26 13.32 20.05
CA ASP A 186 15.70 12.60 18.86
C ASP A 186 14.58 11.86 18.13
N THR A 187 13.32 12.12 18.49
CA THR A 187 12.16 11.51 17.81
C THR A 187 11.92 12.19 16.47
N GLY A 188 12.00 11.41 15.40
CA GLY A 188 11.63 11.82 14.05
C GLY A 188 10.22 11.40 13.69
N PHE A 189 9.62 12.10 12.73
CA PHE A 189 8.24 11.90 12.29
C PHE A 189 8.17 11.58 10.81
N THR A 190 7.31 10.62 10.44
CA THR A 190 7.04 10.28 9.05
C THR A 190 5.54 10.19 8.81
N MET A 191 5.03 11.06 7.95
CA MET A 191 3.63 11.06 7.54
C MET A 191 3.42 10.01 6.45
N LEU A 192 2.39 9.18 6.59
CA LEU A 192 2.05 8.12 5.65
C LEU A 192 0.56 8.11 5.34
N VAL A 193 0.20 7.81 4.09
CA VAL A 193 -1.16 7.43 3.69
C VAL A 193 -1.23 5.93 3.46
N SER A 194 -2.39 5.31 3.68
CA SER A 194 -2.57 3.89 3.39
C SER A 194 -2.37 3.59 1.88
N PRO A 195 -1.57 2.58 1.48
CA PRO A 195 -1.43 2.17 0.08
C PRO A 195 -2.64 1.33 -0.38
N ALA A 196 -2.83 1.16 -1.68
CA ALA A 196 -3.76 0.18 -2.21
C ALA A 196 -3.26 -1.26 -1.94
N LEU A 197 -4.19 -2.20 -1.70
CA LEU A 197 -3.90 -3.58 -1.28
C LEU A 197 -4.16 -4.62 -2.38
N VAL A 198 -4.03 -4.26 -3.65
CA VAL A 198 -4.25 -5.18 -4.77
C VAL A 198 -2.97 -5.89 -5.19
N GLY A 199 -3.08 -7.16 -5.58
CA GLY A 199 -1.97 -7.94 -6.11
C GLY A 199 -0.89 -8.29 -5.08
N MET A 200 -1.17 -8.12 -3.79
CA MET A 200 -0.15 -8.31 -2.74
C MET A 200 0.41 -9.73 -2.72
N GLY A 201 -0.40 -10.76 -2.98
CA GLY A 201 0.10 -12.13 -3.05
C GLY A 201 1.03 -12.38 -4.24
N LEU A 202 0.86 -11.68 -5.36
CA LEU A 202 1.81 -11.75 -6.47
C LEU A 202 3.16 -11.16 -6.06
N LEU A 203 3.17 -10.02 -5.34
CA LEU A 203 4.40 -9.41 -4.82
C LEU A 203 5.05 -10.28 -3.73
N ASP A 204 4.25 -10.88 -2.85
CA ASP A 204 4.72 -11.74 -1.76
C ASP A 204 5.43 -12.99 -2.28
N ASN A 205 5.01 -13.50 -3.43
CA ASN A 205 5.54 -14.72 -4.04
C ASN A 205 6.63 -14.47 -5.12
N ILE A 206 7.14 -13.24 -5.30
CA ILE A 206 8.33 -13.00 -6.10
C ILE A 206 9.52 -13.66 -5.37
N THR A 207 10.38 -14.38 -6.08
CA THR A 207 11.56 -15.00 -5.45
C THR A 207 12.58 -13.95 -5.03
N ASN A 208 13.31 -14.21 -3.95
CA ASN A 208 14.41 -13.33 -3.53
C ASN A 208 15.45 -13.15 -4.64
N THR A 209 15.72 -14.21 -5.42
CA THR A 209 16.62 -14.17 -6.57
C THR A 209 16.14 -13.17 -7.62
N SER A 210 14.83 -13.14 -7.91
CA SER A 210 14.27 -12.19 -8.89
C SER A 210 14.36 -10.74 -8.41
N ILE A 211 14.14 -10.48 -7.11
CA ILE A 211 14.30 -9.12 -6.55
C ILE A 211 15.78 -8.71 -6.61
N MET A 212 16.69 -9.58 -6.19
CA MET A 212 18.12 -9.29 -6.16
C MET A 212 18.73 -9.13 -7.56
N ALA A 213 18.15 -9.77 -8.58
CA ALA A 213 18.60 -9.63 -9.97
C ALA A 213 18.44 -8.20 -10.52
N ASN A 214 17.51 -7.41 -9.95
CA ASN A 214 17.31 -6.00 -10.29
C ASN A 214 18.19 -5.05 -9.45
N ALA A 215 18.85 -5.56 -8.40
CA ALA A 215 19.61 -4.71 -7.48
C ALA A 215 21.00 -4.37 -8.04
N ASP A 216 21.39 -3.11 -7.94
CA ASP A 216 22.73 -2.61 -8.24
C ASP A 216 23.18 -1.57 -7.19
N PRO A 217 23.40 -1.99 -5.94
CA PRO A 217 23.68 -1.06 -4.83
C PRO A 217 24.97 -0.25 -4.99
N ASP A 218 25.84 -0.66 -5.89
CA ASP A 218 27.13 -0.02 -6.17
C ASP A 218 27.10 0.80 -7.48
N ASP A 219 25.95 0.92 -8.14
CA ASP A 219 25.79 1.60 -9.44
C ASP A 219 26.88 1.20 -10.46
N ARG A 220 27.06 -0.12 -10.64
CA ARG A 220 28.14 -0.69 -11.50
C ARG A 220 28.00 -0.33 -12.96
N ASN A 221 26.74 -0.11 -13.39
CA ASN A 221 26.43 0.30 -14.76
C ASN A 221 26.60 1.81 -14.98
N ASN A 222 26.86 2.60 -13.91
CA ASN A 222 27.06 4.05 -13.89
C ASN A 222 25.87 4.83 -14.49
N ASP A 223 24.64 4.37 -14.25
CA ASP A 223 23.43 5.06 -14.70
C ASP A 223 22.82 5.99 -13.64
N GLY A 224 23.45 6.08 -12.48
CA GLY A 224 23.04 6.93 -11.35
C GLY A 224 21.91 6.35 -10.52
N ILE A 225 21.60 5.06 -10.65
CA ILE A 225 20.56 4.35 -9.92
C ILE A 225 21.17 3.18 -9.14
N SER A 226 21.08 3.24 -7.81
CA SER A 226 21.70 2.29 -6.88
C SER A 226 20.64 1.46 -6.12
N GLY A 227 19.65 0.94 -6.83
CA GLY A 227 18.56 0.16 -6.25
C GLY A 227 19.04 -1.01 -5.40
N ARG A 228 18.53 -1.13 -4.16
CA ARG A 228 18.93 -2.18 -3.23
C ARG A 228 17.79 -2.72 -2.39
N VAL A 229 17.93 -3.95 -1.88
CA VAL A 229 16.97 -4.54 -0.95
C VAL A 229 17.09 -3.91 0.44
N ASN A 230 15.97 -3.84 1.17
CA ASN A 230 16.02 -3.57 2.60
C ASN A 230 16.24 -4.89 3.34
N TRP A 231 17.39 -5.03 3.99
CA TRP A 231 17.66 -6.15 4.86
C TRP A 231 17.04 -5.92 6.23
N ILE A 232 16.16 -6.82 6.64
CA ILE A 232 15.48 -6.79 7.93
C ILE A 232 15.79 -8.07 8.72
N TYR A 233 15.40 -8.10 9.99
CA TYR A 233 15.45 -9.30 10.80
C TYR A 233 14.03 -9.80 11.08
N GLN A 234 13.79 -11.07 10.84
CA GLN A 234 12.58 -11.79 11.23
C GLN A 234 13.00 -13.12 11.84
N ASP A 235 12.47 -13.46 13.03
CA ASP A 235 12.82 -14.69 13.76
C ASP A 235 14.34 -14.89 13.91
N LYS A 236 15.07 -13.80 14.19
CA LYS A 236 16.55 -13.74 14.29
C LYS A 236 17.28 -14.03 12.98
N GLN A 237 16.57 -14.18 11.88
CA GLN A 237 17.16 -14.37 10.56
C GLN A 237 17.16 -13.09 9.76
N LYS A 238 18.22 -12.86 9.00
CA LYS A 238 18.32 -11.75 8.05
C LYS A 238 17.58 -12.13 6.78
N VAL A 239 16.51 -11.38 6.47
CA VAL A 239 15.65 -11.61 5.31
C VAL A 239 15.44 -10.34 4.51
N ILE A 240 14.96 -10.47 3.25
CA ILE A 240 14.60 -9.34 2.41
C ILE A 240 13.22 -8.82 2.84
N GLY A 241 13.15 -7.53 3.17
CA GLY A 241 11.90 -6.82 3.35
C GLY A 241 11.21 -6.54 2.03
N ARG A 242 9.88 -6.59 2.02
CA ARG A 242 9.05 -6.45 0.81
C ARG A 242 7.93 -5.43 0.96
N PHE A 243 7.31 -5.35 2.14
CA PHE A 243 6.12 -4.56 2.41
C PHE A 243 6.41 -3.34 3.29
N GLY A 244 5.40 -2.45 3.37
CA GLY A 244 5.60 -1.10 3.86
C GLY A 244 6.29 -0.22 2.82
N TYR A 245 6.25 1.08 3.03
CA TYR A 245 6.84 2.07 2.11
C TYR A 245 8.37 1.98 2.00
N LYS A 246 9.02 1.41 3.01
CA LYS A 246 10.49 1.22 3.04
C LYS A 246 10.89 -0.24 2.96
N ALA A 247 10.03 -1.14 2.46
CA ALA A 247 10.29 -2.57 2.43
C ALA A 247 10.79 -3.08 3.79
N SER A 248 10.11 -2.72 4.86
CA SER A 248 10.54 -3.01 6.23
C SER A 248 9.83 -4.20 6.88
N VAL A 249 8.97 -4.90 6.13
CA VAL A 249 8.23 -6.10 6.55
C VAL A 249 8.41 -7.20 5.52
N ALA A 250 8.64 -8.44 5.96
CA ALA A 250 9.04 -9.53 5.07
C ALA A 250 7.90 -10.09 4.20
N ASN A 251 6.67 -10.18 4.73
CA ASN A 251 5.53 -10.82 4.08
C ASN A 251 4.20 -10.22 4.54
N ILE A 252 3.12 -10.57 3.84
CA ILE A 252 1.77 -10.05 4.11
C ILE A 252 1.27 -10.47 5.49
N ARG A 253 1.55 -11.69 5.95
CA ARG A 253 1.16 -12.14 7.29
C ARG A 253 1.70 -11.22 8.39
N ALA A 254 2.98 -10.89 8.33
CA ALA A 254 3.61 -9.99 9.30
C ALA A 254 3.05 -8.56 9.18
N GLN A 255 2.81 -8.09 7.95
CA GLN A 255 2.24 -6.76 7.69
C GLN A 255 0.82 -6.64 8.27
N ASN A 256 -0.06 -7.60 8.03
CA ASN A 256 -1.44 -7.56 8.50
C ASN A 256 -1.52 -7.64 10.03
N GLN A 257 -0.75 -8.54 10.65
CA GLN A 257 -0.75 -8.66 12.11
C GLN A 257 -0.11 -7.45 12.79
N SER A 258 0.89 -6.83 12.18
CA SER A 258 1.39 -5.53 12.65
C SER A 258 0.31 -4.45 12.55
N ALA A 259 -0.47 -4.39 11.47
CA ALA A 259 -1.56 -3.42 11.32
C ALA A 259 -2.69 -3.64 12.34
N PHE A 260 -3.10 -4.88 12.60
CA PHE A 260 -4.03 -5.17 13.69
C PHE A 260 -3.55 -4.61 15.03
N ASN A 261 -2.28 -4.78 15.33
CA ASN A 261 -1.70 -4.33 16.59
C ASN A 261 -1.48 -2.82 16.63
N THR A 262 -0.83 -2.22 15.61
CA THR A 262 -0.46 -0.79 15.66
C THR A 262 -1.62 0.14 15.31
N ASP A 263 -2.52 -0.25 14.39
CA ASP A 263 -3.56 0.66 13.90
C ASP A 263 -4.88 0.52 14.66
N LEU A 264 -5.17 -0.71 15.18
CA LEU A 264 -6.38 -1.02 15.92
C LEU A 264 -6.12 -1.38 17.40
N GLY A 265 -4.88 -1.59 17.80
CA GLY A 265 -4.50 -1.96 19.16
C GLY A 265 -4.86 -3.39 19.56
N LEU A 266 -5.06 -4.30 18.59
CA LEU A 266 -5.53 -5.68 18.82
C LEU A 266 -4.36 -6.65 19.00
N SER A 267 -4.53 -7.62 19.90
CA SER A 267 -3.63 -8.75 20.04
C SER A 267 -3.80 -9.75 18.89
N THR A 268 -2.68 -10.32 18.44
CA THR A 268 -2.61 -11.31 17.36
C THR A 268 -1.59 -12.40 17.71
N PRO A 269 -1.53 -13.53 16.98
CA PRO A 269 -0.50 -14.55 17.22
C PRO A 269 0.94 -14.05 17.15
N LEU A 270 1.26 -13.07 16.29
CA LEU A 270 2.60 -12.47 16.23
C LEU A 270 2.79 -11.34 17.26
N ASN A 271 1.71 -10.71 17.73
CA ASN A 271 1.71 -9.58 18.64
C ASN A 271 0.68 -9.81 19.74
N PRO A 272 0.97 -10.66 20.75
CA PRO A 272 -0.03 -11.12 21.72
C PRO A 272 -0.41 -10.08 22.79
N ALA A 273 0.28 -8.94 22.86
CA ALA A 273 -0.07 -7.87 23.79
C ALA A 273 -1.39 -7.17 23.37
N PRO A 274 -2.40 -7.06 24.28
CA PRO A 274 -3.72 -6.55 23.95
C PRO A 274 -3.84 -5.02 24.02
N SER A 275 -2.75 -4.32 24.24
CA SER A 275 -2.68 -2.85 24.37
C SER A 275 -2.01 -2.16 23.18
N GLY A 276 -1.82 -2.89 22.09
CA GLY A 276 -1.21 -2.33 20.88
C GLY A 276 0.19 -1.78 21.10
N ASP A 277 0.42 -0.54 20.67
CA ASP A 277 1.69 0.18 20.77
C ASP A 277 1.84 1.00 22.07
N CYS A 278 0.99 0.77 23.09
CA CYS A 278 1.08 1.50 24.35
C CYS A 278 2.41 1.28 25.05
N SER A 279 3.08 2.36 25.41
CA SER A 279 4.34 2.33 26.12
C SER A 279 4.16 2.06 27.62
N LEU A 280 5.25 1.71 28.31
CA LEU A 280 5.24 1.54 29.77
C LEU A 280 4.88 2.82 30.56
N LEU A 281 4.93 3.98 29.92
CA LEU A 281 4.57 5.26 30.52
C LEU A 281 3.08 5.58 30.39
N GLN A 282 2.37 4.92 29.50
CA GLN A 282 0.92 5.05 29.27
C GLN A 282 0.15 4.06 30.14
N ARG A 283 0.23 4.21 31.47
CA ARG A 283 -0.27 3.22 32.46
C ARG A 283 -1.75 2.93 32.33
N ASP A 284 -2.58 3.95 32.08
CA ASP A 284 -4.03 3.77 31.92
C ASP A 284 -4.35 2.97 30.67
N CYS A 285 -3.56 3.14 29.62
CA CYS A 285 -3.63 2.33 28.41
C CYS A 285 -3.34 0.85 28.72
N LEU A 286 -2.26 0.56 29.40
CA LEU A 286 -1.87 -0.80 29.76
C LEU A 286 -2.83 -1.48 30.73
N ALA A 287 -3.54 -0.70 31.57
CA ALA A 287 -4.51 -1.20 32.53
C ALA A 287 -5.93 -1.33 31.95
N SER A 288 -6.15 -0.96 30.71
CA SER A 288 -7.47 -0.99 30.07
C SER A 288 -8.01 -2.41 29.91
N PRO A 289 -9.33 -2.60 29.98
CA PRO A 289 -9.95 -3.87 29.60
C PRO A 289 -9.58 -4.26 28.17
N ASN A 290 -9.41 -5.55 27.93
CA ASN A 290 -9.14 -6.12 26.61
C ASN A 290 -10.19 -7.16 26.24
N GLY A 291 -10.22 -7.55 24.96
CA GLY A 291 -11.16 -8.52 24.39
C GLY A 291 -10.62 -9.95 24.33
N ASN A 292 -9.46 -10.23 24.95
CA ASN A 292 -8.86 -11.56 24.93
C ASN A 292 -9.82 -12.61 25.49
N SER A 293 -10.10 -13.63 24.73
CA SER A 293 -11.07 -14.67 25.03
C SER A 293 -10.48 -16.06 24.95
N ALA A 294 -10.84 -16.94 25.89
CA ALA A 294 -10.32 -18.32 25.90
C ALA A 294 -10.67 -19.11 24.62
N HIS A 295 -11.81 -18.81 24.00
CA HIS A 295 -12.24 -19.46 22.75
C HIS A 295 -11.54 -18.91 21.49
N LEU A 296 -10.73 -17.82 21.63
CA LEU A 296 -9.92 -17.22 20.60
C LEU A 296 -8.41 -17.31 20.97
N ASP A 297 -7.97 -18.40 21.54
CA ASP A 297 -6.57 -18.66 21.94
C ASP A 297 -6.02 -17.59 22.91
N HIS A 298 -6.86 -16.96 23.72
CA HIS A 298 -6.55 -15.81 24.57
C HIS A 298 -6.07 -14.57 23.79
N LEU A 299 -6.56 -14.40 22.57
CA LEU A 299 -6.31 -13.26 21.69
C LEU A 299 -7.62 -12.56 21.34
N GLU A 300 -7.53 -11.40 20.72
CA GLU A 300 -8.65 -10.68 20.10
C GLU A 300 -8.82 -11.06 18.63
N VAL A 301 -7.69 -11.33 17.96
CA VAL A 301 -7.64 -11.89 16.59
C VAL A 301 -6.88 -13.20 16.66
N ASP A 302 -7.60 -14.32 16.59
CA ASP A 302 -6.99 -15.65 16.65
C ASP A 302 -6.25 -16.02 15.34
N GLN A 303 -5.60 -17.19 15.35
CA GLN A 303 -4.85 -17.69 14.20
C GLN A 303 -5.74 -17.86 12.95
N GLN A 304 -7.02 -18.25 13.12
CA GLN A 304 -7.92 -18.46 12.00
C GLN A 304 -8.38 -17.13 11.38
N GLN A 305 -8.76 -16.17 12.20
CA GLN A 305 -9.17 -14.84 11.74
C GLN A 305 -7.99 -14.12 11.03
N ALA A 306 -6.79 -14.18 11.61
CA ALA A 306 -5.59 -13.61 11.01
C ALA A 306 -5.31 -14.26 9.62
N ARG A 307 -5.39 -15.61 9.53
CA ARG A 307 -5.21 -16.33 8.27
C ARG A 307 -6.25 -15.94 7.21
N LEU A 308 -7.50 -15.73 7.59
CA LEU A 308 -8.56 -15.34 6.66
C LEU A 308 -8.33 -13.94 6.08
N VAL A 309 -7.88 -12.99 6.91
CA VAL A 309 -7.50 -11.66 6.41
C VAL A 309 -6.25 -11.73 5.53
N ASP A 310 -5.26 -12.56 5.90
CA ASP A 310 -4.09 -12.79 5.05
C ASP A 310 -4.51 -13.31 3.68
N LEU A 311 -5.42 -14.28 3.63
CA LEU A 311 -5.93 -14.86 2.39
C LEU A 311 -6.67 -13.81 1.53
N PHE A 312 -7.51 -12.98 2.14
CA PHE A 312 -8.19 -11.89 1.44
C PHE A 312 -7.19 -10.93 0.78
N VAL A 313 -6.17 -10.48 1.49
CA VAL A 313 -5.16 -9.56 0.97
C VAL A 313 -4.27 -10.23 -0.09
N LEU A 314 -3.84 -11.48 0.14
CA LEU A 314 -3.00 -12.24 -0.79
C LEU A 314 -3.70 -12.54 -2.12
N LEU A 315 -5.00 -12.85 -2.08
CA LEU A 315 -5.76 -13.26 -3.26
C LEU A 315 -6.53 -12.13 -3.93
N SER A 316 -6.45 -10.89 -3.43
CA SER A 316 -7.01 -9.71 -4.10
C SER A 316 -6.30 -9.44 -5.42
N SER A 317 -7.07 -9.46 -6.52
CA SER A 317 -6.55 -9.30 -7.88
C SER A 317 -6.16 -7.85 -8.18
N PRO A 318 -5.01 -7.59 -8.81
CA PRO A 318 -4.78 -6.29 -9.40
C PRO A 318 -5.72 -6.07 -10.60
N PRO A 319 -6.15 -4.82 -10.86
CA PRO A 319 -6.96 -4.52 -12.04
C PRO A 319 -6.18 -4.79 -13.33
N ALA A 320 -6.89 -5.16 -14.37
CA ALA A 320 -6.29 -5.32 -15.69
C ALA A 320 -5.87 -3.97 -16.29
N MET A 321 -4.76 -3.94 -16.98
CA MET A 321 -4.37 -2.79 -17.80
C MET A 321 -5.42 -2.52 -18.88
N ARG A 322 -5.67 -1.25 -19.17
CA ARG A 322 -6.69 -0.79 -20.11
C ARG A 322 -6.06 -0.14 -21.34
N ASN A 323 -6.83 -0.01 -22.42
CA ASN A 323 -6.47 0.78 -23.60
C ASN A 323 -5.17 0.35 -24.32
N LEU A 324 -4.75 -0.90 -24.22
CA LEU A 324 -3.45 -1.41 -24.65
C LEU A 324 -3.10 -1.13 -26.13
N THR A 325 -4.11 -1.07 -27.01
CA THR A 325 -3.96 -0.82 -28.46
C THR A 325 -4.16 0.64 -28.85
N HIS A 326 -4.51 1.51 -27.89
CA HIS A 326 -4.77 2.92 -28.18
C HIS A 326 -3.45 3.66 -28.43
N ASN A 327 -3.42 4.52 -29.46
CA ASN A 327 -2.21 5.26 -29.87
C ASN A 327 -1.60 6.11 -28.73
N HIS A 328 -2.44 6.68 -27.84
CA HIS A 328 -1.93 7.41 -26.68
C HIS A 328 -1.25 6.50 -25.66
N PHE A 329 -1.78 5.28 -25.43
CA PHE A 329 -1.14 4.29 -24.56
C PHE A 329 0.25 3.91 -25.12
N LEU A 330 0.34 3.56 -26.40
CA LEU A 330 1.61 3.16 -27.02
C LEU A 330 2.64 4.29 -27.03
N ALA A 331 2.22 5.51 -27.33
CA ALA A 331 3.09 6.68 -27.28
C ALA A 331 3.50 7.04 -25.84
N GLY A 332 2.57 6.94 -24.88
CA GLY A 332 2.83 7.18 -23.45
C GLY A 332 3.83 6.16 -22.88
N LYS A 333 3.67 4.88 -23.24
CA LYS A 333 4.64 3.83 -22.89
C LYS A 333 6.05 4.17 -23.40
N ARG A 334 6.16 4.64 -24.64
CA ARG A 334 7.46 5.07 -25.17
C ARG A 334 8.07 6.20 -24.35
N PHE A 335 7.29 7.23 -23.96
CA PHE A 335 7.80 8.31 -23.12
C PHE A 335 8.16 7.83 -21.70
N PHE A 336 7.48 6.82 -21.18
CA PHE A 336 7.84 6.18 -19.92
C PHE A 336 9.20 5.48 -20.00
N ASP A 337 9.43 4.75 -21.08
CA ASP A 337 10.71 4.05 -21.33
C ASP A 337 11.85 5.05 -21.60
N GLU A 338 11.65 6.01 -22.51
CA GLU A 338 12.64 7.06 -22.86
C GLU A 338 12.99 7.94 -21.66
N GLY A 339 12.02 8.21 -20.78
CA GLY A 339 12.20 8.97 -19.55
C GLY A 339 12.93 8.22 -18.44
N GLY A 340 13.27 6.95 -18.65
CA GLY A 340 13.96 6.12 -17.67
C GLY A 340 13.09 5.66 -16.50
N CYS A 341 11.78 5.88 -16.54
CA CYS A 341 10.86 5.46 -15.45
C CYS A 341 10.88 3.95 -15.22
N ALA A 342 11.03 3.17 -16.32
CA ALA A 342 11.09 1.71 -16.30
C ALA A 342 12.33 1.13 -15.59
N ARG A 343 13.33 1.94 -15.24
CA ARG A 343 14.53 1.49 -14.53
C ARG A 343 14.23 1.10 -13.08
N CYS A 344 13.32 1.84 -12.42
CA CYS A 344 12.80 1.53 -11.10
C CYS A 344 11.41 0.87 -11.20
N HIS A 345 10.51 1.44 -12.00
CA HIS A 345 9.19 0.87 -12.25
C HIS A 345 9.26 -0.24 -13.31
N THR A 346 10.02 -1.31 -13.00
CA THR A 346 10.20 -2.48 -13.85
C THR A 346 8.84 -3.07 -14.26
N PRO A 347 8.52 -3.12 -15.57
CA PRO A 347 7.16 -3.45 -15.98
C PRO A 347 6.73 -4.87 -15.63
N LYS A 348 7.64 -5.85 -15.76
CA LYS A 348 7.30 -7.28 -15.71
C LYS A 348 8.04 -7.99 -14.60
N MET A 349 7.31 -8.79 -13.81
CA MET A 349 7.83 -9.67 -12.77
C MET A 349 7.26 -11.08 -12.92
N GLN A 350 7.83 -12.03 -12.17
CA GLN A 350 7.37 -13.42 -12.13
C GLN A 350 7.38 -13.93 -10.70
N THR A 351 6.34 -14.67 -10.31
CA THR A 351 6.29 -15.36 -9.02
C THR A 351 7.09 -16.67 -9.05
N GLY A 352 7.49 -17.16 -7.87
CA GLY A 352 8.03 -18.49 -7.68
C GLY A 352 6.98 -19.60 -7.88
N ASN A 353 7.30 -20.79 -7.39
CA ASN A 353 6.45 -21.99 -7.52
C ASN A 353 6.17 -22.69 -6.19
N ASP A 354 6.45 -22.04 -5.08
CA ASP A 354 6.41 -22.58 -3.72
C ASP A 354 5.26 -22.03 -2.86
N SER A 355 4.35 -21.26 -3.46
CA SER A 355 3.15 -20.80 -2.76
C SER A 355 2.17 -21.94 -2.48
N ASN A 356 1.58 -21.91 -1.28
CA ASN A 356 0.46 -22.78 -0.91
C ASN A 356 -0.79 -22.55 -1.79
N PHE A 357 -0.90 -21.39 -2.41
CA PHE A 357 -1.96 -21.05 -3.36
C PHE A 357 -1.45 -21.27 -4.79
N THR A 358 -1.89 -22.36 -5.43
CA THR A 358 -1.43 -22.72 -6.79
C THR A 358 -1.66 -21.62 -7.82
N VAL A 359 -2.71 -20.81 -7.61
CA VAL A 359 -3.03 -19.64 -8.45
C VAL A 359 -1.94 -18.57 -8.44
N LEU A 360 -1.08 -18.54 -7.43
CA LEU A 360 0.05 -17.60 -7.32
C LEU A 360 1.36 -18.15 -7.90
N ASN A 361 1.43 -19.45 -8.25
CA ASN A 361 2.66 -20.09 -8.71
C ASN A 361 2.93 -19.84 -10.20
N ASN A 362 4.19 -19.57 -10.56
CA ASN A 362 4.69 -19.39 -11.92
C ASN A 362 3.90 -18.34 -12.74
N ARG A 363 3.44 -17.27 -12.09
CA ARG A 363 2.67 -16.20 -12.72
C ARG A 363 3.57 -15.12 -13.27
N THR A 364 3.39 -14.77 -14.54
CA THR A 364 3.92 -13.54 -15.11
C THR A 364 2.89 -12.43 -14.91
N PHE A 365 3.32 -11.27 -14.42
CA PHE A 365 2.44 -10.14 -14.13
C PHE A 365 3.18 -8.81 -14.31
N TYR A 366 2.44 -7.69 -14.28
CA TYR A 366 2.96 -6.37 -14.66
C TYR A 366 2.71 -5.35 -13.54
N PRO A 367 3.52 -5.37 -12.46
CA PRO A 367 3.35 -4.49 -11.32
C PRO A 367 3.94 -3.10 -11.52
N PHE A 368 4.88 -2.93 -12.44
CA PHE A 368 5.67 -1.71 -12.62
C PHE A 368 6.39 -1.31 -11.32
N THR A 369 7.17 -2.23 -10.79
CA THR A 369 8.06 -2.07 -9.61
C THR A 369 9.19 -3.08 -9.68
N ASP A 370 10.36 -2.73 -9.17
CA ASP A 370 11.48 -3.63 -8.94
C ASP A 370 11.53 -4.15 -7.49
N MET A 371 10.67 -3.64 -6.58
CA MET A 371 10.65 -3.92 -5.14
C MET A 371 11.88 -3.43 -4.37
N LEU A 372 12.72 -2.59 -4.96
CA LEU A 372 13.95 -2.08 -4.37
C LEU A 372 13.76 -0.71 -3.72
N LEU A 373 14.69 -0.36 -2.85
CA LEU A 373 14.85 0.97 -2.27
C LEU A 373 15.68 1.85 -3.21
N HIS A 374 15.23 3.10 -3.38
CA HIS A 374 15.95 4.13 -4.12
C HIS A 374 15.98 5.44 -3.34
N ASP A 375 17.10 6.17 -3.39
CA ASP A 375 17.20 7.52 -2.81
C ASP A 375 16.35 8.50 -3.63
N MET A 376 15.27 8.97 -3.02
CA MET A 376 14.33 9.93 -3.63
C MET A 376 14.65 11.38 -3.28
N GLY A 377 15.81 11.63 -2.71
CA GLY A 377 16.28 12.98 -2.35
C GLY A 377 15.71 13.52 -1.03
N PRO A 378 16.19 14.71 -0.61
CA PRO A 378 15.86 15.27 0.70
C PRO A 378 14.40 15.72 0.84
N GLU A 379 13.73 16.11 -0.27
CA GLU A 379 12.36 16.63 -0.23
C GLU A 379 11.31 15.55 0.11
N LEU A 380 11.64 14.29 -0.14
CA LEU A 380 10.81 13.13 0.19
C LEU A 380 11.32 12.34 1.40
N ALA A 381 12.36 12.82 2.09
CA ALA A 381 12.95 12.09 3.21
C ALA A 381 11.95 11.90 4.37
N SER A 382 11.98 10.71 4.98
CA SER A 382 11.32 10.43 6.26
C SER A 382 12.09 11.03 7.42
N GLY A 383 11.47 11.11 8.62
CA GLY A 383 12.11 11.65 9.82
C GLY A 383 13.14 10.71 10.46
N PHE A 384 13.18 9.44 10.08
CA PHE A 384 14.04 8.42 10.69
C PHE A 384 14.35 7.27 9.72
N PRO A 385 15.43 6.49 9.96
CA PRO A 385 15.73 5.29 9.18
C PRO A 385 14.78 4.13 9.53
N SER A 386 14.66 3.13 8.62
CA SER A 386 13.82 1.95 8.84
C SER A 386 14.58 0.68 8.44
N ALA A 387 14.98 -0.12 9.41
CA ALA A 387 15.93 -1.22 9.23
C ALA A 387 17.20 -0.72 8.52
N SER A 388 17.57 -1.26 7.35
CA SER A 388 18.72 -0.75 6.60
C SER A 388 18.39 0.44 5.68
N ALA A 389 17.11 0.82 5.53
CA ALA A 389 16.73 1.94 4.69
C ALA A 389 17.04 3.29 5.35
N SER A 390 17.75 4.16 4.64
CA SER A 390 17.99 5.54 5.06
C SER A 390 16.70 6.37 5.02
N PRO A 391 16.66 7.58 5.63
CA PRO A 391 15.51 8.46 5.53
C PRO A 391 15.09 8.79 4.09
N ARG A 392 16.02 8.91 3.16
CA ARG A 392 15.75 9.27 1.76
C ARG A 392 15.25 8.13 0.90
N GLU A 393 15.51 6.89 1.30
CA GLU A 393 15.18 5.72 0.50
C GLU A 393 13.74 5.29 0.68
N TRP A 394 13.09 4.96 -0.45
CA TRP A 394 11.74 4.45 -0.52
C TRP A 394 11.66 3.27 -1.49
N ARG A 395 10.83 2.29 -1.14
CA ARG A 395 10.56 1.17 -2.06
C ARG A 395 9.76 1.66 -3.26
N THR A 396 10.19 1.28 -4.45
CA THR A 396 9.41 1.54 -5.67
C THR A 396 7.98 1.01 -5.52
N ALA A 397 7.00 1.90 -5.57
CA ALA A 397 5.60 1.54 -5.47
C ALA A 397 5.12 0.87 -6.77
N PRO A 398 4.28 -0.18 -6.70
CA PRO A 398 3.58 -0.70 -7.88
C PRO A 398 2.69 0.38 -8.49
N LEU A 399 2.60 0.41 -9.83
CA LEU A 399 1.78 1.39 -10.54
C LEU A 399 0.46 0.81 -11.07
N TRP A 400 0.23 -0.51 -10.96
CA TRP A 400 -1.04 -1.10 -11.35
C TRP A 400 -2.22 -0.45 -10.63
N GLY A 401 -3.28 -0.17 -11.37
CA GLY A 401 -4.49 0.45 -10.85
C GLY A 401 -4.37 1.93 -10.47
N ILE A 402 -3.20 2.56 -10.62
CA ILE A 402 -2.99 3.95 -10.17
C ILE A 402 -4.04 4.92 -10.74
N GLY A 403 -4.46 4.73 -11.99
CA GLY A 403 -5.49 5.56 -12.64
C GLY A 403 -6.92 5.28 -12.19
N LEU A 404 -7.14 4.23 -11.39
CA LEU A 404 -8.46 3.93 -10.80
C LEU A 404 -8.58 4.40 -9.35
N SER A 405 -7.49 4.88 -8.75
CA SER A 405 -7.41 5.16 -7.30
C SER A 405 -8.53 6.09 -6.82
N GLU A 406 -8.82 7.18 -7.53
CA GLU A 406 -9.89 8.11 -7.14
C GLU A 406 -11.28 7.49 -7.27
N LYS A 407 -11.50 6.70 -8.33
CA LYS A 407 -12.77 6.00 -8.55
C LYS A 407 -13.05 4.98 -7.44
N VAL A 408 -12.01 4.31 -6.94
CA VAL A 408 -12.10 3.28 -5.89
C VAL A 408 -12.27 3.90 -4.52
N SER A 409 -11.45 4.88 -4.16
CA SER A 409 -11.38 5.43 -2.79
C SER A 409 -12.11 6.76 -2.61
N GLY A 410 -12.59 7.38 -3.68
CA GLY A 410 -13.26 8.70 -3.68
C GLY A 410 -12.30 9.87 -3.53
N ARG A 411 -11.25 9.74 -2.73
CA ARG A 411 -10.16 10.72 -2.56
C ARG A 411 -8.83 10.00 -2.57
N VAL A 412 -7.81 10.63 -3.16
CA VAL A 412 -6.48 10.05 -3.23
C VAL A 412 -5.40 11.06 -2.92
N GLY A 413 -4.27 10.55 -2.41
CA GLY A 413 -3.01 11.27 -2.33
C GLY A 413 -1.90 10.35 -2.80
N PHE A 414 -1.13 10.77 -3.79
CA PHE A 414 0.02 10.00 -4.27
C PHE A 414 1.27 10.30 -3.45
N LEU A 415 2.31 9.47 -3.66
CA LEU A 415 3.52 9.37 -2.82
C LEU A 415 3.20 8.78 -1.43
N HIS A 416 4.21 8.70 -0.56
CA HIS A 416 4.05 8.08 0.76
C HIS A 416 3.16 8.90 1.72
N ASP A 417 3.16 10.20 1.61
CA ASP A 417 2.47 11.12 2.51
C ASP A 417 1.24 11.81 1.89
N GLY A 418 0.86 11.43 0.68
CA GLY A 418 -0.32 11.97 0.02
C GLY A 418 -0.20 13.42 -0.45
N ARG A 419 1.03 13.97 -0.52
CA ARG A 419 1.25 15.36 -0.95
C ARG A 419 0.84 15.63 -2.39
N ALA A 420 1.04 14.67 -3.29
CA ALA A 420 0.69 14.82 -4.68
C ALA A 420 -0.80 14.49 -4.91
N ARG A 421 -1.54 15.41 -5.51
CA ARG A 421 -2.97 15.29 -5.81
C ARG A 421 -3.23 14.63 -7.16
N THR A 422 -2.23 14.66 -8.04
CA THR A 422 -2.28 14.09 -9.39
C THR A 422 -1.03 13.26 -9.68
N ILE A 423 -1.09 12.43 -10.70
CA ILE A 423 0.07 11.67 -11.20
C ILE A 423 1.17 12.63 -11.68
N GLU A 424 0.83 13.76 -12.32
CA GLU A 424 1.79 14.80 -12.71
C GLU A 424 2.53 15.38 -11.52
N GLU A 425 1.83 15.73 -10.44
CA GLU A 425 2.45 16.23 -9.21
C GLU A 425 3.40 15.17 -8.60
N ALA A 426 2.99 13.88 -8.63
CA ALA A 426 3.84 12.80 -8.14
C ALA A 426 5.15 12.70 -8.95
N ILE A 427 5.08 12.77 -10.28
CA ILE A 427 6.28 12.77 -11.15
C ILE A 427 7.18 13.97 -10.83
N LEU A 428 6.60 15.15 -10.64
CA LEU A 428 7.36 16.37 -10.36
C LEU A 428 8.00 16.41 -8.96
N TRP A 429 7.53 15.58 -8.03
CA TRP A 429 8.19 15.38 -6.73
C TRP A 429 9.35 14.38 -6.76
N HIS A 430 9.54 13.63 -7.85
CA HIS A 430 10.64 12.68 -7.96
C HIS A 430 12.00 13.41 -7.90
N GLY A 431 12.85 13.01 -6.95
CA GLY A 431 14.18 13.56 -6.72
C GLY A 431 15.25 12.49 -6.61
N GLY A 432 16.43 12.79 -6.09
CA GLY A 432 17.51 11.83 -5.93
C GLY A 432 17.82 11.08 -7.22
N GLU A 433 17.82 9.76 -7.18
CA GLU A 433 18.05 8.88 -8.34
C GLU A 433 17.02 9.08 -9.46
N ALA A 434 15.80 9.49 -9.14
CA ALA A 434 14.75 9.75 -10.12
C ALA A 434 14.78 11.17 -10.73
N LYS A 435 15.73 12.02 -10.33
CA LYS A 435 15.87 13.38 -10.85
C LYS A 435 16.02 13.49 -12.36
N PRO A 436 16.76 12.59 -13.05
CA PRO A 436 16.82 12.59 -14.51
C PRO A 436 15.45 12.35 -15.17
N SER A 437 14.63 11.43 -14.62
CA SER A 437 13.28 11.15 -15.13
C SER A 437 12.33 12.34 -14.93
N GLN A 438 12.39 13.01 -13.77
CA GLN A 438 11.68 14.28 -13.54
C GLN A 438 12.09 15.33 -14.57
N ALA A 439 13.40 15.51 -14.82
CA ALA A 439 13.92 16.48 -15.78
C ALA A 439 13.49 16.15 -17.22
N TYR A 440 13.42 14.88 -17.59
CA TYR A 440 12.86 14.44 -18.87
C TYR A 440 11.39 14.84 -18.99
N TYR A 441 10.55 14.55 -17.99
CA TYR A 441 9.14 14.91 -17.96
C TYR A 441 8.94 16.42 -18.16
N LYS A 442 9.71 17.26 -17.47
CA LYS A 442 9.66 18.72 -17.57
C LYS A 442 9.97 19.24 -18.98
N LYS A 443 10.73 18.51 -19.79
CA LYS A 443 11.05 18.87 -21.19
C LYS A 443 9.97 18.49 -22.19
N LEU A 444 9.07 17.58 -21.83
CA LEU A 444 7.98 17.17 -22.71
C LEU A 444 7.00 18.32 -22.94
N ASN A 445 6.51 18.49 -24.16
CA ASN A 445 5.40 19.40 -24.42
C ASN A 445 4.08 18.83 -23.87
N LYS A 446 3.06 19.67 -23.76
CA LYS A 446 1.76 19.32 -23.18
C LYS A 446 1.12 18.05 -23.78
N GLN A 447 1.20 17.87 -25.11
CA GLN A 447 0.64 16.67 -25.75
C GLN A 447 1.40 15.40 -25.39
N GLN A 448 2.72 15.46 -25.27
CA GLN A 448 3.56 14.35 -24.85
C GLN A 448 3.29 13.98 -23.39
N ARG A 449 3.22 14.99 -22.48
CA ARG A 449 2.86 14.76 -21.08
C ARG A 449 1.49 14.09 -20.96
N ASN A 450 0.48 14.57 -21.68
CA ASN A 450 -0.86 13.97 -21.67
C ASN A 450 -0.84 12.50 -22.10
N LYS A 451 -0.01 12.12 -23.08
CA LYS A 451 0.12 10.72 -23.50
C LYS A 451 0.80 9.86 -22.44
N LEU A 452 1.83 10.38 -21.75
CA LEU A 452 2.47 9.68 -20.63
C LEU A 452 1.50 9.49 -19.46
N ILE A 453 0.75 10.52 -19.09
CA ILE A 453 -0.29 10.42 -18.06
C ILE A 453 -1.37 9.41 -18.47
N TYR A 454 -1.86 9.44 -19.72
CA TYR A 454 -2.82 8.47 -20.23
C TYR A 454 -2.33 7.02 -20.12
N PHE A 455 -1.03 6.77 -20.39
CA PHE A 455 -0.43 5.45 -20.16
C PHE A 455 -0.47 5.05 -18.69
N LEU A 456 -0.03 5.92 -17.77
CA LEU A 456 -0.03 5.67 -16.34
C LEU A 456 -1.45 5.45 -15.78
N GLU A 457 -2.42 6.23 -16.26
CA GLU A 457 -3.84 6.05 -15.91
C GLU A 457 -4.44 4.76 -16.46
N SER A 458 -3.82 4.15 -17.46
CA SER A 458 -4.27 2.89 -18.07
C SER A 458 -3.69 1.65 -17.38
N LEU A 459 -2.69 1.80 -16.50
CA LEU A 459 -2.12 0.71 -15.71
C LEU A 459 -3.09 0.31 -14.57
#